data_1257b05cf446a7f72d860365dae2996e
#
_entry.id   1257b05cf446a7f72d860365dae2996e
#
_cell.length_a   1.000
_cell.length_b   1.000
_cell.length_c   1.000
_cell.angle_alpha   90.00
_cell.angle_beta   90.00
_cell.angle_gamma   90.00
#
_symmetry.space_group_name_H-M   'P 1'
#
loop_
_entity.id
_entity.type
_entity.pdbx_description
1 polymer ?
#
loop_
_entity_poly.entity_id
_entity_poly.type
_entity_poly.pdbx_seq_one_letter_code
_entity_poly.pdbx_strand_id
1 'polypeptide(L)'
;QMDDGAQRIYRVFCPVLLLACIVFSLLASFGIGEGEHLMWCLSATFTAAAGFGGALAYGRSFHKVARRVSQSGGALAGWPGAAGSRRGNRVLITDLDLFPPGFVELNGIKVFGDFSVERVVGYTATLIRDSGCGLEKLFHNLLRTQGAIFRRADSLCCYEGGGLSANIRGDQVLVGSAAFMNLMEVPLPQGLNVKNAVFCAIDGELAGIFALNYTLPDTVFPSLTSLLRERVGPVLATRDFNLIPAMLQQRFKLAADRMDFPPVERRRELSDPEQDHTGVLTAVLCREGLLPFAESVVGARRLRRAVRASAVLTCAGSTLGVLLAYYLTSVDAYASLSPLNLLFYLLMWLLPVWFLSGWVHRY
;
A
#
# COMPACT_ATOMS: atom_id res chain seq x y z
N GLN A 1 21.90 -0.60 -14.68
CA GLN A 1 21.26 0.66 -15.11
C GLN A 1 20.03 0.87 -14.24
N MET A 2 19.98 1.95 -13.49
CA MET A 2 18.78 2.33 -12.75
C MET A 2 17.74 2.86 -13.76
N ASP A 3 16.70 2.09 -14.03
CA ASP A 3 15.53 2.60 -14.77
C ASP A 3 14.81 3.61 -13.86
N ASP A 4 14.65 4.85 -14.31
CA ASP A 4 13.97 5.93 -13.59
C ASP A 4 12.52 6.14 -14.06
N GLY A 5 12.02 5.22 -14.89
CA GLY A 5 10.66 5.24 -15.43
C GLY A 5 10.40 6.25 -16.55
N ALA A 6 11.20 7.28 -16.68
CA ALA A 6 11.16 8.18 -17.82
C ALA A 6 11.99 7.64 -18.98
N GLN A 7 13.02 6.83 -18.71
CA GLN A 7 13.92 6.27 -19.73
C GLN A 7 13.19 5.53 -20.84
N ARG A 8 12.14 4.78 -20.51
CA ARG A 8 11.37 4.07 -21.54
C ARG A 8 10.71 5.02 -22.53
N ILE A 9 10.22 6.16 -22.04
CA ILE A 9 9.60 7.21 -22.88
C ILE A 9 10.69 7.85 -23.73
N TYR A 10 11.78 8.27 -23.10
CA TYR A 10 12.87 8.95 -23.80
C TYR A 10 13.61 8.06 -24.80
N ARG A 11 13.74 6.75 -24.55
CA ARG A 11 14.37 5.80 -25.48
C ARG A 11 13.69 5.81 -26.86
N VAL A 12 12.39 5.99 -26.90
CA VAL A 12 11.64 6.06 -28.19
C VAL A 12 11.57 7.49 -28.69
N PHE A 13 11.33 8.44 -27.80
CA PHE A 13 11.10 9.84 -28.16
C PHE A 13 12.37 10.54 -28.65
N CYS A 14 13.53 10.35 -28.00
CA CYS A 14 14.75 11.08 -28.34
C CYS A 14 15.27 10.80 -29.75
N PRO A 15 15.33 9.57 -30.26
CA PRO A 15 15.76 9.33 -31.65
C PRO A 15 14.82 9.98 -32.67
N VAL A 16 13.51 9.93 -32.43
CA VAL A 16 12.52 10.55 -33.30
C VAL A 16 12.66 12.07 -33.28
N LEU A 17 12.83 12.64 -32.10
CA LEU A 17 13.05 14.08 -31.93
C LEU A 17 14.32 14.54 -32.60
N LEU A 18 15.43 13.78 -32.47
CA LEU A 18 16.70 14.08 -33.13
C LEU A 18 16.54 14.13 -34.65
N LEU A 19 15.89 13.12 -35.22
CA LEU A 19 15.58 13.09 -36.65
C LEU A 19 14.72 14.28 -37.07
N ALA A 20 13.68 14.59 -36.29
CA ALA A 20 12.81 15.74 -36.55
C ALA A 20 13.59 17.08 -36.51
N CYS A 21 14.49 17.26 -35.56
CA CYS A 21 15.35 18.45 -35.48
C CYS A 21 16.18 18.62 -36.76
N ILE A 22 16.78 17.56 -37.27
CA ILE A 22 17.59 17.60 -38.51
C ILE A 22 16.71 17.92 -39.70
N VAL A 23 15.61 17.18 -39.88
CA VAL A 23 14.72 17.32 -41.05
C VAL A 23 14.10 18.72 -41.08
N PHE A 24 13.53 19.21 -39.97
CA PHE A 24 12.92 20.55 -39.94
C PHE A 24 13.94 21.69 -40.10
N SER A 25 15.17 21.55 -39.58
CA SER A 25 16.22 22.52 -39.77
C SER A 25 16.66 22.60 -41.23
N LEU A 26 16.78 21.47 -41.92
CA LEU A 26 17.07 21.40 -43.34
C LEU A 26 15.94 22.04 -44.17
N LEU A 27 14.70 21.64 -43.93
CA LEU A 27 13.55 22.17 -44.66
C LEU A 27 13.41 23.68 -44.49
N ALA A 28 13.54 24.20 -43.26
CA ALA A 28 13.43 25.63 -42.99
C ALA A 28 14.58 26.42 -43.62
N SER A 29 15.83 25.94 -43.49
CA SER A 29 17.01 26.63 -43.98
C SER A 29 17.07 26.73 -45.52
N PHE A 30 16.78 25.62 -46.20
CA PHE A 30 16.74 25.60 -47.67
C PHE A 30 15.48 26.21 -48.29
N GLY A 31 14.40 26.33 -47.49
CA GLY A 31 13.15 26.98 -47.92
C GLY A 31 13.23 28.50 -47.96
N ILE A 32 14.12 29.12 -47.17
CA ILE A 32 14.28 30.58 -47.07
C ILE A 32 15.45 31.09 -47.90
N GLY A 33 16.51 30.34 -48.00
CA GLY A 33 17.74 30.72 -48.69
C GLY A 33 18.64 29.53 -48.97
N GLU A 34 19.84 29.80 -49.49
CA GLU A 34 20.78 28.75 -49.90
C GLU A 34 21.47 27.99 -48.76
N GLY A 35 20.84 27.91 -47.61
CA GLY A 35 21.38 27.16 -46.46
C GLY A 35 22.37 27.95 -45.59
N GLU A 36 22.50 29.25 -45.75
CA GLU A 36 23.43 30.07 -44.99
C GLU A 36 23.20 30.05 -43.48
N HIS A 37 21.93 29.91 -43.05
CA HIS A 37 21.53 29.87 -41.64
C HIS A 37 21.39 28.42 -41.07
N LEU A 38 21.79 27.40 -41.81
CA LEU A 38 21.59 26.00 -41.39
C LEU A 38 22.19 25.71 -40.00
N MET A 39 23.42 26.13 -39.75
CA MET A 39 24.08 25.89 -38.45
C MET A 39 23.40 26.62 -37.30
N TRP A 40 22.92 27.84 -37.52
CA TRP A 40 22.14 28.59 -36.56
C TRP A 40 20.82 27.91 -36.25
N CYS A 41 20.10 27.50 -37.26
CA CYS A 41 18.81 26.82 -37.14
C CYS A 41 18.96 25.46 -36.44
N LEU A 42 19.97 24.65 -36.80
CA LEU A 42 20.27 23.39 -36.13
C LEU A 42 20.58 23.64 -34.67
N SER A 43 21.47 24.56 -34.33
CA SER A 43 21.84 24.87 -32.95
C SER A 43 20.62 25.32 -32.12
N ALA A 44 19.81 26.21 -32.66
CA ALA A 44 18.61 26.72 -32.00
C ALA A 44 17.56 25.60 -31.78
N THR A 45 17.33 24.77 -32.81
CA THR A 45 16.38 23.64 -32.74
C THR A 45 16.78 22.59 -31.74
N PHE A 46 18.06 22.18 -31.74
CA PHE A 46 18.58 21.27 -30.74
C PHE A 46 18.50 21.84 -29.32
N THR A 47 18.80 23.12 -29.16
CA THR A 47 18.67 23.79 -27.85
C THR A 47 17.22 23.81 -27.38
N ALA A 48 16.29 24.18 -28.25
CA ALA A 48 14.85 24.17 -27.91
C ALA A 48 14.33 22.76 -27.60
N ALA A 49 14.90 21.74 -28.23
CA ALA A 49 14.56 20.34 -27.97
C ALA A 49 15.14 19.79 -26.65
N ALA A 50 16.18 20.38 -26.11
CA ALA A 50 16.88 19.93 -24.92
C ALA A 50 16.13 20.29 -23.63
N GLY A 51 14.99 19.66 -23.39
CA GLY A 51 14.14 19.92 -22.20
C GLY A 51 14.83 19.61 -20.87
N PHE A 52 15.01 20.61 -20.00
CA PHE A 52 15.59 20.45 -18.65
C PHE A 52 14.72 19.66 -17.68
N GLY A 53 13.42 19.55 -17.94
CA GLY A 53 12.46 18.85 -17.07
C GLY A 53 12.79 17.38 -16.84
N GLY A 54 13.46 16.72 -17.79
CA GLY A 54 13.86 15.32 -17.68
C GLY A 54 14.73 15.02 -16.47
N ALA A 55 15.66 15.91 -16.13
CA ALA A 55 16.55 15.74 -14.97
C ALA A 55 15.80 15.81 -13.63
N LEU A 56 14.72 16.59 -13.56
CA LEU A 56 13.92 16.73 -12.32
C LEU A 56 12.80 15.71 -12.19
N ALA A 57 12.36 15.09 -13.28
CA ALA A 57 11.18 14.26 -13.34
C ALA A 57 11.17 13.14 -12.28
N TYR A 58 12.26 12.39 -12.18
CA TYR A 58 12.42 11.32 -11.20
C TYR A 58 13.04 11.78 -9.88
N GLY A 59 14.24 12.35 -9.94
CA GLY A 59 15.04 12.59 -8.73
C GLY A 59 14.32 13.44 -7.68
N ARG A 60 13.72 14.56 -8.08
CA ARG A 60 12.97 15.43 -7.16
C ARG A 60 11.69 14.76 -6.64
N SER A 61 10.94 14.09 -7.51
CA SER A 61 9.72 13.36 -7.15
C SER A 61 10.03 12.24 -6.18
N PHE A 62 11.06 11.45 -6.46
CA PHE A 62 11.50 10.36 -5.60
C PHE A 62 11.94 10.86 -4.23
N HIS A 63 12.79 11.89 -4.19
CA HIS A 63 13.25 12.46 -2.92
C HIS A 63 12.10 12.90 -2.01
N LYS A 64 11.10 13.59 -2.58
CA LYS A 64 9.92 14.06 -1.81
C LYS A 64 9.07 12.91 -1.27
N VAL A 65 8.80 11.90 -2.09
CA VAL A 65 8.00 10.73 -1.67
C VAL A 65 8.81 9.87 -0.68
N ALA A 66 10.07 9.58 -0.97
CA ALA A 66 10.93 8.78 -0.10
C ALA A 66 11.07 9.41 1.30
N ARG A 67 11.25 10.75 1.37
CA ARG A 67 11.29 11.47 2.65
C ARG A 67 10.00 11.30 3.45
N ARG A 68 8.83 11.41 2.82
CA ARG A 68 7.55 11.22 3.49
C ARG A 68 7.38 9.78 3.98
N VAL A 69 7.65 8.81 3.13
CA VAL A 69 7.57 7.38 3.48
C VAL A 69 8.55 7.04 4.60
N SER A 70 9.77 7.59 4.59
CA SER A 70 10.75 7.35 5.66
C SER A 70 10.31 7.93 7.00
N GLN A 71 9.63 9.08 7.01
CA GLN A 71 9.07 9.67 8.24
C GLN A 71 7.99 8.77 8.86
N SER A 72 7.23 8.04 8.04
CA SER A 72 6.25 7.06 8.52
C SER A 72 6.86 5.72 8.96
N GLY A 73 8.13 5.48 8.68
CA GLY A 73 8.84 4.23 9.01
C GLY A 73 8.90 3.23 7.86
N GLY A 74 8.89 3.70 6.62
CA GLY A 74 9.08 2.89 5.42
C GLY A 74 10.25 3.35 4.57
N ALA A 75 10.77 2.47 3.72
CA ALA A 75 11.79 2.79 2.73
C ALA A 75 11.40 2.21 1.37
N LEU A 76 11.23 3.08 0.37
CA LEU A 76 10.89 2.66 -0.99
C LEU A 76 12.08 1.99 -1.68
N ALA A 77 11.83 0.88 -2.39
CA ALA A 77 12.82 0.14 -3.16
C ALA A 77 13.10 0.78 -4.54
N GLY A 78 13.19 2.09 -4.61
CA GLY A 78 13.47 2.83 -5.82
C GLY A 78 12.38 2.74 -6.89
N TRP A 79 12.76 2.97 -8.15
CA TRP A 79 11.83 2.86 -9.27
C TRP A 79 11.32 1.42 -9.52
N PRO A 80 12.16 0.37 -9.45
CA PRO A 80 11.68 -1.00 -9.62
C PRO A 80 10.53 -1.36 -8.67
N GLY A 81 10.65 -0.97 -7.40
CA GLY A 81 9.60 -1.14 -6.41
C GLY A 81 8.32 -0.36 -6.76
N ALA A 82 8.45 0.92 -7.09
CA ALA A 82 7.32 1.74 -7.49
C ALA A 82 6.64 1.24 -8.78
N ALA A 83 7.41 0.72 -9.74
CA ALA A 83 6.91 0.14 -10.99
C ALA A 83 6.22 -1.21 -10.75
N GLY A 84 6.73 -2.02 -9.83
CA GLY A 84 6.16 -3.32 -9.45
C GLY A 84 4.74 -3.21 -8.92
N SER A 85 4.40 -2.14 -8.20
CA SER A 85 3.04 -1.86 -7.71
C SER A 85 2.01 -1.58 -8.81
N ARG A 86 2.39 -1.60 -10.09
CA ARG A 86 1.50 -1.29 -11.21
C ARG A 86 0.37 -2.30 -11.41
N ARG A 87 0.62 -3.57 -11.11
CA ARG A 87 -0.30 -4.67 -11.43
C ARG A 87 -1.39 -4.86 -10.38
N GLY A 88 -1.21 -4.36 -9.16
CA GLY A 88 -2.14 -4.54 -8.05
C GLY A 88 -3.00 -3.29 -7.82
N ASN A 89 -4.32 -3.43 -7.90
CA ASN A 89 -5.26 -2.45 -7.39
C ASN A 89 -5.80 -2.83 -6.01
N ARG A 90 -5.31 -3.93 -5.43
CA ARG A 90 -5.73 -4.47 -4.14
C ARG A 90 -4.53 -4.61 -3.22
N VAL A 91 -4.77 -4.44 -1.93
CA VAL A 91 -3.79 -4.64 -0.86
C VAL A 91 -4.39 -5.50 0.22
N LEU A 92 -3.59 -6.40 0.78
CA LEU A 92 -4.00 -7.21 1.92
C LEU A 92 -3.83 -6.42 3.20
N ILE A 93 -4.82 -6.53 4.07
CA ILE A 93 -4.80 -5.96 5.42
C ILE A 93 -5.06 -7.11 6.40
N THR A 94 -4.12 -7.31 7.30
CA THR A 94 -4.17 -8.36 8.32
C THR A 94 -4.58 -7.80 9.69
N ASP A 95 -4.74 -8.67 10.66
CA ASP A 95 -5.06 -8.30 12.04
C ASP A 95 -4.07 -7.28 12.60
N LEU A 96 -2.77 -7.52 12.40
CA LEU A 96 -1.69 -6.69 12.94
C LEU A 96 -1.55 -5.33 12.24
N ASP A 97 -2.05 -5.20 11.02
CA ASP A 97 -2.10 -3.91 10.33
C ASP A 97 -3.14 -2.98 10.95
N LEU A 98 -4.29 -3.53 11.36
CA LEU A 98 -5.37 -2.77 11.99
C LEU A 98 -5.11 -2.57 13.49
N PHE A 99 -4.72 -3.62 14.18
CA PHE A 99 -4.49 -3.66 15.62
C PHE A 99 -3.11 -4.23 15.93
N PRO A 100 -2.05 -3.41 15.85
CA PRO A 100 -0.71 -3.81 16.24
C PRO A 100 -0.67 -4.24 17.72
N PRO A 101 0.39 -4.94 18.16
CA PRO A 101 0.54 -5.32 19.56
C PRO A 101 0.40 -4.14 20.51
N GLY A 102 -0.41 -4.32 21.56
CA GLY A 102 -0.73 -3.27 22.54
C GLY A 102 -2.04 -2.51 22.28
N PHE A 103 -2.67 -2.70 21.10
CA PHE A 103 -3.97 -2.09 20.78
C PHE A 103 -5.18 -3.01 21.02
N VAL A 104 -4.95 -4.24 21.42
CA VAL A 104 -5.96 -5.15 21.95
C VAL A 104 -5.56 -5.54 23.37
N GLU A 105 -6.44 -5.28 24.31
CA GLU A 105 -6.22 -5.51 25.73
C GLU A 105 -7.24 -6.49 26.29
N LEU A 106 -6.83 -7.28 27.27
CA LEU A 106 -7.70 -8.18 28.03
C LEU A 106 -8.32 -7.41 29.20
N ASN A 107 -9.65 -7.28 29.20
CA ASN A 107 -10.40 -6.58 30.28
C ASN A 107 -10.79 -7.51 31.42
N GLY A 108 -10.75 -8.81 31.22
CA GLY A 108 -11.10 -9.78 32.24
C GLY A 108 -11.28 -11.19 31.70
N ILE A 109 -11.20 -12.14 32.62
CA ILE A 109 -11.38 -13.56 32.36
C ILE A 109 -12.46 -14.07 33.32
N LYS A 110 -13.38 -14.87 32.81
CA LYS A 110 -14.31 -15.62 33.62
C LYS A 110 -14.28 -17.08 33.21
N VAL A 111 -14.01 -17.92 34.16
CA VAL A 111 -14.03 -19.40 33.98
C VAL A 111 -15.30 -19.92 34.57
N PHE A 112 -15.91 -20.92 33.95
CA PHE A 112 -17.16 -21.57 34.33
C PHE A 112 -16.95 -23.03 34.65
N GLY A 113 -17.89 -23.61 35.38
CA GLY A 113 -17.84 -25.02 35.75
C GLY A 113 -16.62 -25.39 36.60
N ASP A 114 -16.24 -26.65 36.55
CA ASP A 114 -15.11 -27.22 37.31
C ASP A 114 -13.77 -27.14 36.52
N PHE A 115 -13.70 -26.30 35.49
CA PHE A 115 -12.48 -26.17 34.72
C PHE A 115 -11.43 -25.30 35.40
N SER A 116 -10.18 -25.75 35.38
CA SER A 116 -9.07 -24.94 35.90
C SER A 116 -8.74 -23.78 34.92
N VAL A 117 -8.39 -22.60 35.46
CA VAL A 117 -7.96 -21.45 34.67
C VAL A 117 -6.82 -21.80 33.71
N GLU A 118 -5.85 -22.57 34.20
CA GLU A 118 -4.68 -23.00 33.41
C GLU A 118 -5.09 -23.88 32.20
N ARG A 119 -6.09 -24.77 32.36
CA ARG A 119 -6.59 -25.60 31.27
C ARG A 119 -7.30 -24.73 30.21
N VAL A 120 -8.20 -23.86 30.63
CA VAL A 120 -8.98 -22.98 29.72
C VAL A 120 -8.06 -22.02 28.99
N VAL A 121 -7.13 -21.38 29.68
CA VAL A 121 -6.13 -20.48 29.08
C VAL A 121 -5.20 -21.21 28.12
N GLY A 122 -4.70 -22.38 28.55
CA GLY A 122 -3.81 -23.20 27.73
C GLY A 122 -4.45 -23.68 26.42
N TYR A 123 -5.70 -24.13 26.49
CA TYR A 123 -6.45 -24.58 25.31
C TYR A 123 -6.77 -23.43 24.37
N THR A 124 -7.27 -22.32 24.90
CA THR A 124 -7.59 -21.11 24.11
C THR A 124 -6.36 -20.54 23.43
N ALA A 125 -5.25 -20.37 24.17
CA ALA A 125 -4.00 -19.87 23.63
C ALA A 125 -3.42 -20.78 22.54
N THR A 126 -3.58 -22.09 22.68
CA THR A 126 -3.12 -23.07 21.69
C THR A 126 -3.87 -22.90 20.36
N LEU A 127 -5.21 -22.83 20.37
CA LEU A 127 -6.00 -22.67 19.16
C LEU A 127 -5.72 -21.32 18.50
N ILE A 128 -5.59 -20.25 19.29
CA ILE A 128 -5.27 -18.90 18.77
C ILE A 128 -3.90 -18.88 18.07
N ARG A 129 -2.87 -19.47 18.68
CA ARG A 129 -1.54 -19.60 18.08
C ARG A 129 -1.60 -20.39 16.77
N ASP A 130 -2.20 -21.57 16.81
CA ASP A 130 -2.20 -22.52 15.69
C ASP A 130 -3.07 -21.99 14.51
N SER A 131 -4.03 -21.11 14.78
CA SER A 131 -4.80 -20.40 13.75
C SER A 131 -4.05 -19.23 13.10
N GLY A 132 -2.96 -18.74 13.73
CA GLY A 132 -2.25 -17.54 13.31
C GLY A 132 -3.05 -16.26 13.52
N CYS A 133 -3.98 -16.24 14.48
CA CYS A 133 -4.79 -15.07 14.82
C CYS A 133 -3.90 -13.96 15.43
N GLY A 134 -4.22 -12.70 15.14
CA GLY A 134 -3.49 -11.53 15.66
C GLY A 134 -3.49 -11.37 17.18
N LEU A 135 -4.30 -12.16 17.88
CA LEU A 135 -4.35 -12.22 19.35
C LEU A 135 -3.24 -13.08 19.96
N GLU A 136 -2.36 -13.68 19.17
CA GLU A 136 -1.34 -14.62 19.66
C GLU A 136 -0.48 -14.03 20.78
N LYS A 137 0.07 -12.82 20.60
CA LYS A 137 0.91 -12.16 21.62
C LYS A 137 0.17 -11.92 22.94
N LEU A 138 -1.10 -11.54 22.85
CA LEU A 138 -1.96 -11.30 24.02
C LEU A 138 -2.15 -12.60 24.82
N PHE A 139 -2.54 -13.67 24.15
CA PHE A 139 -2.77 -14.96 24.79
C PHE A 139 -1.48 -15.67 25.22
N HIS A 140 -0.37 -15.42 24.54
CA HIS A 140 0.95 -15.88 25.01
C HIS A 140 1.35 -15.22 26.35
N ASN A 141 1.15 -13.91 26.47
CA ASN A 141 1.39 -13.20 27.74
C ASN A 141 0.47 -13.70 28.84
N LEU A 142 -0.81 -13.89 28.53
CA LEU A 142 -1.77 -14.46 29.47
C LEU A 142 -1.38 -15.83 29.95
N LEU A 143 -0.99 -16.72 29.03
CA LEU A 143 -0.53 -18.07 29.31
C LEU A 143 0.64 -18.07 30.30
N ARG A 144 1.63 -17.17 30.09
CA ARG A 144 2.76 -17.02 31.04
C ARG A 144 2.32 -16.53 32.42
N THR A 145 1.41 -15.55 32.46
CA THR A 145 0.90 -14.96 33.71
C THR A 145 0.11 -15.96 34.53
N GLN A 146 -0.63 -16.88 33.90
CA GLN A 146 -1.45 -17.86 34.55
C GLN A 146 -0.71 -19.18 34.80
N GLY A 147 0.59 -19.31 34.47
CA GLY A 147 1.35 -20.52 34.59
C GLY A 147 0.89 -21.68 33.70
N ALA A 148 0.11 -21.36 32.66
CA ALA A 148 -0.38 -22.30 31.69
C ALA A 148 0.67 -22.60 30.62
N ILE A 149 0.52 -23.69 29.90
CA ILE A 149 1.41 -24.10 28.81
C ILE A 149 0.63 -24.41 27.55
N PHE A 150 1.26 -24.18 26.39
CA PHE A 150 0.73 -24.62 25.12
C PHE A 150 0.57 -26.13 25.07
N ARG A 151 -0.47 -26.60 24.43
CA ARG A 151 -0.73 -28.01 24.20
C ARG A 151 -0.60 -28.33 22.71
N ARG A 152 -0.60 -29.59 22.36
CA ARG A 152 -0.72 -30.05 20.99
C ARG A 152 -2.20 -30.12 20.64
N ALA A 153 -2.60 -29.43 19.58
CA ALA A 153 -3.93 -29.52 19.02
C ALA A 153 -3.90 -30.40 17.77
N ASP A 154 -4.88 -31.27 17.65
CA ASP A 154 -5.07 -32.09 16.46
C ASP A 154 -6.34 -31.67 15.75
N SER A 155 -6.36 -31.76 14.39
CA SER A 155 -7.54 -31.48 13.56
C SER A 155 -8.10 -30.06 13.71
N LEU A 156 -7.23 -29.03 13.64
CA LEU A 156 -7.67 -27.65 13.69
C LEU A 156 -8.55 -27.29 12.50
N CYS A 157 -9.78 -26.88 12.77
CA CYS A 157 -10.73 -26.37 11.79
C CYS A 157 -11.09 -24.91 12.07
N CYS A 158 -11.23 -24.11 11.00
CA CYS A 158 -11.66 -22.70 11.07
C CYS A 158 -13.03 -22.56 10.41
N TYR A 159 -13.93 -21.83 11.04
CA TYR A 159 -15.32 -21.69 10.61
C TYR A 159 -15.65 -20.26 10.20
N GLU A 160 -16.46 -20.10 9.16
CA GLU A 160 -16.98 -18.79 8.73
C GLU A 160 -17.79 -18.06 9.81
N GLY A 161 -18.41 -18.79 10.71
CA GLY A 161 -19.17 -18.23 11.84
C GLY A 161 -18.32 -17.55 12.92
N GLY A 162 -16.99 -17.44 12.71
CA GLY A 162 -16.07 -16.75 13.62
C GLY A 162 -15.60 -17.63 14.75
N GLY A 163 -15.11 -18.82 14.45
CA GLY A 163 -14.59 -19.73 15.44
C GLY A 163 -13.63 -20.80 14.94
N LEU A 164 -13.02 -21.47 15.89
CA LEU A 164 -12.02 -22.51 15.74
C LEU A 164 -12.46 -23.75 16.50
N SER A 165 -12.17 -24.93 15.98
CA SER A 165 -12.30 -26.19 16.72
C SER A 165 -11.04 -27.01 16.59
N ALA A 166 -10.69 -27.74 17.63
CA ALA A 166 -9.62 -28.74 17.63
C ALA A 166 -9.82 -29.76 18.72
N ASN A 167 -9.12 -30.90 18.63
CA ASN A 167 -9.03 -31.88 19.70
C ASN A 167 -7.72 -31.67 20.47
N ILE A 168 -7.82 -31.54 21.79
CA ILE A 168 -6.67 -31.42 22.68
C ILE A 168 -6.79 -32.45 23.77
N ARG A 169 -5.89 -33.43 23.81
CA ARG A 169 -5.87 -34.52 24.80
C ARG A 169 -7.16 -35.33 24.89
N GLY A 170 -7.90 -35.42 23.78
CA GLY A 170 -9.19 -36.12 23.72
C GLY A 170 -10.40 -35.23 24.00
N ASP A 171 -10.21 -34.00 24.47
CA ASP A 171 -11.29 -33.01 24.63
C ASP A 171 -11.57 -32.30 23.31
N GLN A 172 -12.84 -32.11 22.97
CA GLN A 172 -13.26 -31.27 21.88
C GLN A 172 -13.28 -29.80 22.35
N VAL A 173 -12.40 -28.99 21.80
CA VAL A 173 -12.25 -27.58 22.17
C VAL A 173 -12.80 -26.68 21.08
N LEU A 174 -13.68 -25.75 21.46
CA LEU A 174 -14.21 -24.69 20.60
C LEU A 174 -13.75 -23.34 21.13
N VAL A 175 -13.22 -22.49 20.24
CA VAL A 175 -12.80 -21.12 20.58
C VAL A 175 -13.37 -20.18 19.52
N GLY A 176 -14.08 -19.12 19.93
CA GLY A 176 -14.66 -18.20 18.97
C GLY A 176 -15.52 -17.10 19.55
N SER A 177 -16.31 -16.49 18.70
CA SER A 177 -17.28 -15.46 19.07
C SER A 177 -18.54 -16.04 19.74
N ALA A 178 -19.36 -15.18 20.37
CA ALA A 178 -20.66 -15.60 20.90
C ALA A 178 -21.58 -16.19 19.81
N ALA A 179 -21.55 -15.62 18.60
CA ALA A 179 -22.32 -16.13 17.47
C ALA A 179 -21.90 -17.56 17.09
N PHE A 180 -20.59 -17.82 17.11
CA PHE A 180 -20.05 -19.17 16.87
C PHE A 180 -20.48 -20.18 17.95
N MET A 181 -20.44 -19.76 19.23
CA MET A 181 -20.92 -20.64 20.32
C MET A 181 -22.39 -21.00 20.14
N ASN A 182 -23.24 -20.03 19.77
CA ASN A 182 -24.64 -20.29 19.46
C ASN A 182 -24.81 -21.23 18.25
N LEU A 183 -23.99 -21.07 17.21
CA LEU A 183 -24.01 -21.94 16.03
C LEU A 183 -23.64 -23.38 16.39
N MET A 184 -22.74 -23.56 17.34
CA MET A 184 -22.29 -24.86 17.84
C MET A 184 -23.15 -25.40 19.00
N GLU A 185 -24.30 -24.76 19.26
CA GLU A 185 -25.28 -25.15 20.29
C GLU A 185 -24.69 -25.16 21.72
N VAL A 186 -23.65 -24.36 21.97
CA VAL A 186 -23.09 -24.19 23.32
C VAL A 186 -23.96 -23.19 24.11
N PRO A 187 -24.57 -23.58 25.24
CA PRO A 187 -25.43 -22.71 26.01
C PRO A 187 -24.61 -21.54 26.62
N LEU A 188 -25.05 -20.31 26.35
CA LEU A 188 -24.46 -19.10 26.92
C LEU A 188 -25.31 -18.57 28.08
N PRO A 189 -24.68 -18.02 29.16
CA PRO A 189 -25.42 -17.42 30.26
C PRO A 189 -26.28 -16.24 29.80
N GLN A 190 -27.50 -16.15 30.34
CA GLN A 190 -28.42 -15.03 30.06
C GLN A 190 -27.86 -13.71 30.59
N GLY A 191 -28.06 -12.62 29.85
CA GLY A 191 -27.60 -11.27 30.26
C GLY A 191 -26.13 -10.99 30.02
N LEU A 192 -25.41 -11.83 29.28
CA LEU A 192 -24.02 -11.58 28.87
C LEU A 192 -23.97 -10.43 27.86
N ASN A 193 -23.56 -9.25 28.31
CA ASN A 193 -23.40 -8.07 27.43
C ASN A 193 -21.92 -7.80 27.13
N VAL A 194 -21.24 -8.78 26.55
CA VAL A 194 -19.84 -8.66 26.14
C VAL A 194 -19.76 -8.53 24.63
N LYS A 195 -19.46 -7.34 24.16
CA LYS A 195 -19.48 -7.02 22.71
C LYS A 195 -18.33 -7.64 21.93
N ASN A 196 -17.16 -7.76 22.55
CA ASN A 196 -15.97 -8.37 21.94
C ASN A 196 -15.34 -9.30 22.96
N ALA A 197 -15.42 -10.57 22.71
CA ALA A 197 -14.86 -11.58 23.59
C ALA A 197 -14.39 -12.80 22.80
N VAL A 198 -13.51 -13.53 23.41
CA VAL A 198 -13.15 -14.90 23.02
C VAL A 198 -13.84 -15.84 23.98
N PHE A 199 -14.65 -16.71 23.45
CA PHE A 199 -15.31 -17.77 24.20
C PHE A 199 -14.56 -19.07 24.00
N CYS A 200 -14.44 -19.86 25.06
CA CYS A 200 -13.89 -21.21 25.03
C CYS A 200 -14.91 -22.19 25.56
N ALA A 201 -15.19 -23.22 24.80
CA ALA A 201 -16.00 -24.35 25.24
C ALA A 201 -15.20 -25.65 25.15
N ILE A 202 -15.43 -26.56 26.10
CA ILE A 202 -14.81 -27.87 26.17
C ILE A 202 -15.91 -28.91 26.26
N ASP A 203 -15.90 -29.88 25.34
CA ASP A 203 -16.90 -30.96 25.25
C ASP A 203 -18.37 -30.46 25.27
N GLY A 204 -18.62 -29.35 24.60
CA GLY A 204 -19.95 -28.74 24.48
C GLY A 204 -20.36 -27.84 25.65
N GLU A 205 -19.56 -27.74 26.71
CA GLU A 205 -19.82 -26.85 27.84
C GLU A 205 -18.97 -25.58 27.79
N LEU A 206 -19.58 -24.44 28.12
CA LEU A 206 -18.86 -23.17 28.20
C LEU A 206 -17.83 -23.23 29.35
N ALA A 207 -16.56 -23.14 29.00
CA ALA A 207 -15.43 -23.23 29.93
C ALA A 207 -14.89 -21.86 30.33
N GLY A 208 -14.87 -20.87 29.42
CA GLY A 208 -14.33 -19.57 29.74
C GLY A 208 -14.72 -18.47 28.76
N ILE A 209 -14.62 -17.25 29.25
CA ILE A 209 -14.85 -16.01 28.47
C ILE A 209 -13.69 -15.07 28.77
N PHE A 210 -13.10 -14.54 27.70
CA PHE A 210 -12.04 -13.55 27.72
C PHE A 210 -12.57 -12.25 27.12
N ALA A 211 -12.85 -11.25 27.94
CA ALA A 211 -13.33 -9.96 27.47
C ALA A 211 -12.18 -9.14 26.87
N LEU A 212 -12.36 -8.68 25.65
CA LEU A 212 -11.34 -7.92 24.93
C LEU A 212 -11.77 -6.48 24.70
N ASN A 213 -10.81 -5.58 24.75
CA ASN A 213 -10.97 -4.20 24.33
C ASN A 213 -10.05 -3.89 23.16
N TYR A 214 -10.67 -3.52 22.02
CA TYR A 214 -9.96 -3.10 20.81
C TYR A 214 -9.90 -1.58 20.77
N THR A 215 -8.69 -1.03 20.66
CA THR A 215 -8.44 0.40 20.48
C THR A 215 -7.84 0.61 19.10
N LEU A 216 -8.55 1.35 18.22
CA LEU A 216 -8.04 1.61 16.87
C LEU A 216 -6.91 2.64 16.93
N PRO A 217 -5.73 2.38 16.36
CA PRO A 217 -4.70 3.40 16.22
C PRO A 217 -5.20 4.59 15.38
N ASP A 218 -4.86 5.81 15.80
CA ASP A 218 -5.26 7.05 15.11
C ASP A 218 -4.79 7.11 13.65
N THR A 219 -3.78 6.33 13.30
CA THR A 219 -3.20 6.27 11.97
C THR A 219 -3.98 5.39 10.98
N VAL A 220 -4.86 4.50 11.46
CA VAL A 220 -5.58 3.54 10.61
C VAL A 220 -6.61 4.23 9.73
N PHE A 221 -7.44 5.10 10.29
CA PHE A 221 -8.48 5.79 9.53
C PHE A 221 -7.90 6.64 8.37
N PRO A 222 -6.91 7.53 8.58
CA PRO A 222 -6.32 8.29 7.47
C PRO A 222 -5.60 7.39 6.46
N SER A 223 -4.98 6.30 6.90
CA SER A 223 -4.29 5.34 6.02
C SER A 223 -5.27 4.64 5.07
N LEU A 224 -6.38 4.11 5.59
CA LEU A 224 -7.43 3.51 4.77
C LEU A 224 -8.06 4.53 3.82
N THR A 225 -8.32 5.74 4.30
CA THR A 225 -8.87 6.81 3.47
C THR A 225 -7.93 7.17 2.32
N SER A 226 -6.62 7.22 2.55
CA SER A 226 -5.63 7.50 1.50
C SER A 226 -5.55 6.38 0.46
N LEU A 227 -5.61 5.12 0.88
CA LEU A 227 -5.67 3.96 -0.03
C LEU A 227 -6.92 4.01 -0.91
N LEU A 228 -8.10 4.20 -0.32
CA LEU A 228 -9.37 4.28 -1.04
C LEU A 228 -9.42 5.48 -2.01
N ARG A 229 -8.88 6.63 -1.61
CA ARG A 229 -8.77 7.83 -2.47
C ARG A 229 -7.90 7.56 -3.69
N GLU A 230 -6.83 6.81 -3.55
CA GLU A 230 -5.96 6.40 -4.65
C GLU A 230 -6.50 5.19 -5.43
N ARG A 231 -7.73 4.77 -5.18
CA ARG A 231 -8.39 3.62 -5.83
C ARG A 231 -7.62 2.31 -5.62
N VAL A 232 -7.11 2.12 -4.41
CA VAL A 232 -6.55 0.85 -3.95
C VAL A 232 -7.60 0.17 -3.09
N GLY A 233 -8.07 -1.01 -3.50
CA GLY A 233 -9.07 -1.79 -2.78
C GLY A 233 -8.42 -2.56 -1.63
N PRO A 234 -8.77 -2.28 -0.37
CA PRO A 234 -8.34 -3.11 0.74
C PRO A 234 -9.06 -4.46 0.73
N VAL A 235 -8.31 -5.53 0.97
CA VAL A 235 -8.83 -6.88 1.19
C VAL A 235 -8.53 -7.26 2.64
N LEU A 236 -9.57 -7.47 3.43
CA LEU A 236 -9.44 -7.88 4.82
C LEU A 236 -9.11 -9.38 4.88
N ALA A 237 -7.85 -9.70 5.10
CA ALA A 237 -7.36 -11.06 5.30
C ALA A 237 -7.16 -11.34 6.81
N THR A 238 -8.14 -10.92 7.62
CA THR A 238 -8.12 -11.07 9.07
C THR A 238 -8.40 -12.52 9.47
N ARG A 239 -7.65 -13.01 10.47
CA ARG A 239 -7.84 -14.31 11.11
C ARG A 239 -8.52 -14.19 12.47
N ASP A 240 -8.51 -13.00 13.05
CA ASP A 240 -9.26 -12.70 14.26
C ASP A 240 -10.76 -12.68 13.94
N PHE A 241 -11.48 -13.62 14.53
CA PHE A 241 -12.92 -13.81 14.31
C PHE A 241 -13.80 -12.67 14.86
N ASN A 242 -13.26 -11.75 15.66
CA ASN A 242 -13.91 -10.53 16.07
C ASN A 242 -13.78 -9.39 15.03
N LEU A 243 -12.76 -9.45 14.16
CA LEU A 243 -12.47 -8.42 13.16
C LEU A 243 -13.24 -8.69 11.86
N ILE A 244 -14.53 -8.42 11.90
CA ILE A 244 -15.44 -8.51 10.76
C ILE A 244 -15.84 -7.11 10.28
N PRO A 245 -16.22 -6.93 8.99
CA PRO A 245 -16.64 -5.63 8.45
C PRO A 245 -17.68 -4.90 9.28
N ALA A 246 -18.69 -5.62 9.77
CA ALA A 246 -19.75 -5.04 10.59
C ALA A 246 -19.22 -4.42 11.90
N MET A 247 -18.32 -5.09 12.58
CA MET A 247 -17.67 -4.57 13.80
C MET A 247 -16.83 -3.32 13.51
N LEU A 248 -16.02 -3.35 12.44
CA LEU A 248 -15.19 -2.23 12.03
C LEU A 248 -16.02 -0.99 11.65
N GLN A 249 -17.14 -1.20 10.96
CA GLN A 249 -18.06 -0.13 10.59
C GLN A 249 -18.83 0.45 11.79
N GLN A 250 -19.39 -0.41 12.63
CA GLN A 250 -20.23 0.01 13.75
C GLN A 250 -19.43 0.70 14.86
N ARG A 251 -18.29 0.12 15.22
CA ARG A 251 -17.48 0.58 16.35
C ARG A 251 -16.52 1.69 15.98
N PHE A 252 -15.84 1.57 14.84
CA PHE A 252 -14.74 2.45 14.44
C PHE A 252 -15.09 3.38 13.27
N LYS A 253 -16.28 3.26 12.70
CA LYS A 253 -16.75 4.07 11.57
C LYS A 253 -15.86 3.95 10.32
N LEU A 254 -15.16 2.83 10.18
CA LEU A 254 -14.38 2.54 8.98
C LEU A 254 -15.31 2.24 7.80
N ALA A 255 -14.88 2.59 6.58
CA ALA A 255 -15.61 2.31 5.35
C ALA A 255 -15.47 0.83 4.95
N ALA A 256 -15.93 -0.07 5.81
CA ALA A 256 -15.80 -1.52 5.64
C ALA A 256 -16.62 -2.07 4.48
N ASP A 257 -17.68 -1.36 4.06
CA ASP A 257 -18.46 -1.62 2.86
C ASP A 257 -17.65 -1.51 1.55
N ARG A 258 -16.53 -0.78 1.59
CA ARG A 258 -15.60 -0.61 0.46
C ARG A 258 -14.41 -1.56 0.51
N MET A 259 -14.37 -2.45 1.47
CA MET A 259 -13.34 -3.46 1.66
C MET A 259 -13.86 -4.83 1.22
N ASP A 260 -13.01 -5.60 0.55
CA ASP A 260 -13.31 -6.99 0.21
C ASP A 260 -13.07 -7.87 1.45
N PHE A 261 -14.00 -8.77 1.73
CA PHE A 261 -13.91 -9.72 2.85
C PHE A 261 -14.13 -11.14 2.34
N PRO A 262 -13.07 -11.82 1.91
CA PRO A 262 -13.17 -13.17 1.35
C PRO A 262 -13.56 -14.21 2.41
N PRO A 263 -13.98 -15.41 1.97
CA PRO A 263 -14.19 -16.56 2.86
C PRO A 263 -12.97 -16.90 3.71
N VAL A 264 -13.18 -17.54 4.87
CA VAL A 264 -12.14 -17.80 5.87
C VAL A 264 -10.95 -18.58 5.30
N GLU A 265 -11.19 -19.58 4.47
CA GLU A 265 -10.13 -20.37 3.82
C GLU A 265 -9.25 -19.50 2.93
N ARG A 266 -9.87 -18.62 2.14
CA ARG A 266 -9.16 -17.69 1.28
C ARG A 266 -8.40 -16.63 2.07
N ARG A 267 -8.96 -16.13 3.17
CA ARG A 267 -8.26 -15.19 4.06
C ARG A 267 -7.02 -15.84 4.68
N ARG A 268 -7.11 -17.10 5.10
CA ARG A 268 -5.97 -17.84 5.64
C ARG A 268 -4.88 -18.06 4.60
N GLU A 269 -5.24 -18.45 3.39
CA GLU A 269 -4.32 -18.60 2.28
C GLU A 269 -3.62 -17.28 1.94
N LEU A 270 -4.37 -16.18 1.80
CA LEU A 270 -3.83 -14.87 1.47
C LEU A 270 -2.91 -14.29 2.56
N SER A 271 -3.16 -14.58 3.83
CA SER A 271 -2.39 -14.10 4.98
C SER A 271 -1.33 -15.08 5.47
N ASP A 272 -1.05 -16.14 4.71
CA ASP A 272 -0.03 -17.11 5.06
C ASP A 272 1.37 -16.49 4.94
N PRO A 273 2.15 -16.43 6.04
CA PRO A 273 3.50 -15.89 6.01
C PRO A 273 4.49 -16.77 5.24
N GLU A 274 4.19 -18.05 5.07
CA GLU A 274 5.04 -19.01 4.34
C GLU A 274 4.75 -19.04 2.84
N GLN A 275 3.81 -18.21 2.36
CA GLN A 275 3.48 -18.13 0.95
C GLN A 275 4.66 -17.61 0.14
N ASP A 276 4.97 -18.26 -0.98
CA ASP A 276 6.00 -17.82 -1.92
C ASP A 276 5.66 -16.46 -2.53
N HIS A 277 6.50 -15.47 -2.26
CA HIS A 277 6.38 -14.13 -2.81
C HIS A 277 7.25 -13.98 -4.06
N THR A 278 6.63 -14.04 -5.23
CA THR A 278 7.29 -13.85 -6.54
C THR A 278 7.29 -12.40 -7.02
N GLY A 279 6.74 -11.50 -6.24
CA GLY A 279 6.60 -10.09 -6.57
C GLY A 279 7.88 -9.28 -6.39
N VAL A 280 7.91 -8.10 -7.02
CA VAL A 280 8.99 -7.13 -6.82
C VAL A 280 8.80 -6.42 -5.48
N LEU A 281 9.87 -6.35 -4.69
CA LEU A 281 9.87 -5.59 -3.44
C LEU A 281 9.57 -4.12 -3.71
N THR A 282 8.48 -3.60 -3.15
CA THR A 282 8.07 -2.19 -3.30
C THR A 282 8.70 -1.31 -2.23
N ALA A 283 8.70 -1.76 -0.99
CA ALA A 283 9.23 -1.04 0.16
C ALA A 283 9.60 -2.00 1.28
N VAL A 284 10.48 -1.55 2.16
CA VAL A 284 10.77 -2.20 3.45
C VAL A 284 10.12 -1.37 4.55
N LEU A 285 9.45 -2.02 5.47
CA LEU A 285 8.77 -1.37 6.59
C LEU A 285 9.54 -1.64 7.88
N CYS A 286 9.81 -0.58 8.66
CA CYS A 286 10.55 -0.63 9.92
C CYS A 286 9.65 -0.43 11.14
N ARG A 287 8.36 -0.18 10.93
CA ARG A 287 7.35 -0.01 11.97
C ARG A 287 6.14 -0.87 11.68
N GLU A 288 5.54 -1.39 12.74
CA GLU A 288 4.27 -2.10 12.68
C GLU A 288 3.10 -1.14 12.42
N GLY A 289 1.99 -1.66 11.91
CA GLY A 289 0.77 -0.92 11.65
C GLY A 289 0.56 -0.52 10.20
N LEU A 290 -0.59 0.05 9.93
CA LEU A 290 -1.05 0.33 8.56
C LEU A 290 -0.39 1.56 7.93
N LEU A 291 0.07 2.53 8.72
CA LEU A 291 0.57 3.81 8.21
C LEU A 291 1.78 3.66 7.27
N PRO A 292 2.88 2.99 7.64
CA PRO A 292 4.05 2.88 6.77
C PRO A 292 3.73 2.09 5.50
N PHE A 293 2.85 1.10 5.60
CA PHE A 293 2.38 0.32 4.46
C PHE A 293 1.58 1.19 3.48
N ALA A 294 0.55 1.88 3.97
CA ALA A 294 -0.30 2.74 3.15
C ALA A 294 0.50 3.89 2.48
N GLU A 295 1.39 4.54 3.24
CA GLU A 295 2.28 5.60 2.72
C GLU A 295 3.20 5.07 1.62
N SER A 296 3.71 3.85 1.74
CA SER A 296 4.54 3.21 0.72
C SER A 296 3.77 2.91 -0.56
N VAL A 297 2.56 2.36 -0.45
CA VAL A 297 1.71 2.03 -1.60
C VAL A 297 1.23 3.29 -2.32
N VAL A 298 0.71 4.27 -1.58
CA VAL A 298 0.22 5.54 -2.13
C VAL A 298 1.39 6.33 -2.72
N GLY A 299 2.50 6.41 -2.00
CA GLY A 299 3.72 7.09 -2.44
C GLY A 299 4.27 6.52 -3.75
N ALA A 300 4.36 5.19 -3.88
CA ALA A 300 4.79 4.52 -5.10
C ALA A 300 3.87 4.82 -6.30
N ARG A 301 2.55 4.87 -6.08
CA ARG A 301 1.58 5.22 -7.14
C ARG A 301 1.71 6.66 -7.59
N ARG A 302 1.82 7.59 -6.65
CA ARG A 302 1.97 9.00 -6.95
C ARG A 302 3.30 9.32 -7.60
N LEU A 303 4.39 8.71 -7.13
CA LEU A 303 5.70 8.82 -7.77
C LEU A 303 5.62 8.44 -9.25
N ARG A 304 5.01 7.31 -9.55
CA ARG A 304 4.87 6.82 -10.93
C ARG A 304 4.06 7.76 -11.81
N ARG A 305 2.96 8.34 -11.28
CA ARG A 305 2.15 9.32 -12.01
C ARG A 305 2.93 10.61 -12.26
N ALA A 306 3.61 11.12 -11.23
CA ALA A 306 4.40 12.35 -11.34
C ALA A 306 5.54 12.22 -12.34
N VAL A 307 6.28 11.11 -12.30
CA VAL A 307 7.37 10.85 -13.27
C VAL A 307 6.84 10.79 -14.70
N ARG A 308 5.73 10.09 -14.93
CA ARG A 308 5.12 10.02 -16.27
C ARG A 308 4.62 11.38 -16.75
N ALA A 309 3.89 12.10 -15.90
CA ALA A 309 3.37 13.43 -16.25
C ALA A 309 4.52 14.40 -16.55
N SER A 310 5.58 14.37 -15.75
CA SER A 310 6.78 15.18 -15.97
C SER A 310 7.49 14.83 -17.27
N ALA A 311 7.62 13.54 -17.58
CA ALA A 311 8.21 13.09 -18.84
C ALA A 311 7.38 13.52 -20.06
N VAL A 312 6.05 13.38 -19.99
CA VAL A 312 5.14 13.81 -21.07
C VAL A 312 5.22 15.34 -21.27
N LEU A 313 5.23 16.11 -20.18
CA LEU A 313 5.38 17.58 -20.27
C LEU A 313 6.73 17.97 -20.89
N THR A 314 7.80 17.30 -20.52
CA THR A 314 9.13 17.53 -21.11
C THR A 314 9.13 17.23 -22.60
N CYS A 315 8.54 16.08 -23.00
CA CYS A 315 8.40 15.72 -24.41
C CYS A 315 7.55 16.73 -25.19
N ALA A 316 6.44 17.20 -24.61
CA ALA A 316 5.58 18.23 -25.22
C ALA A 316 6.34 19.55 -25.42
N GLY A 317 7.07 20.00 -24.40
CA GLY A 317 7.91 21.19 -24.48
C GLY A 317 8.98 21.07 -25.56
N SER A 318 9.67 19.94 -25.62
CA SER A 318 10.67 19.66 -26.67
C SER A 318 10.06 19.67 -28.08
N THR A 319 8.91 19.03 -28.27
CA THR A 319 8.22 19.00 -29.57
C THR A 319 7.77 20.40 -30.00
N LEU A 320 7.14 21.16 -29.10
CA LEU A 320 6.72 22.52 -29.36
C LEU A 320 7.91 23.44 -29.63
N GLY A 321 9.04 23.22 -28.96
CA GLY A 321 10.29 23.97 -29.20
C GLY A 321 10.82 23.76 -30.63
N VAL A 322 10.82 22.51 -31.09
CA VAL A 322 11.25 22.17 -32.47
C VAL A 322 10.29 22.82 -33.49
N LEU A 323 8.98 22.70 -33.28
CA LEU A 323 7.99 23.31 -34.19
C LEU A 323 8.07 24.84 -34.20
N LEU A 324 8.29 25.47 -33.05
CA LEU A 324 8.45 26.93 -32.95
C LEU A 324 9.73 27.39 -33.65
N ALA A 325 10.84 26.67 -33.46
CA ALA A 325 12.10 26.94 -34.15
C ALA A 325 11.96 26.83 -35.69
N TYR A 326 11.27 25.78 -36.14
CA TYR A 326 10.93 25.62 -37.55
C TYR A 326 10.09 26.77 -38.08
N TYR A 327 9.02 27.13 -37.38
CA TYR A 327 8.12 28.24 -37.81
C TYR A 327 8.87 29.59 -37.90
N LEU A 328 9.61 29.95 -36.84
CA LEU A 328 10.33 31.23 -36.79
C LEU A 328 11.43 31.30 -37.88
N THR A 329 12.08 30.18 -38.18
CA THR A 329 13.05 30.11 -39.28
C THR A 329 12.34 30.24 -40.62
N SER A 330 11.18 29.59 -40.83
CA SER A 330 10.43 29.59 -42.07
C SER A 330 9.84 30.96 -42.45
N VAL A 331 9.58 31.82 -41.46
CA VAL A 331 9.10 33.21 -41.67
C VAL A 331 10.23 34.24 -41.61
N ASP A 332 11.47 33.83 -41.73
CA ASP A 332 12.68 34.68 -41.69
C ASP A 332 12.85 35.47 -40.38
N ALA A 333 12.26 34.94 -39.29
CA ALA A 333 12.35 35.49 -37.94
C ALA A 333 13.42 34.76 -37.07
N TYR A 334 14.43 34.17 -37.67
CA TYR A 334 15.45 33.35 -36.98
C TYR A 334 16.23 34.14 -35.91
N ALA A 335 16.33 35.47 -36.02
CA ALA A 335 16.93 36.32 -34.99
C ALA A 335 16.18 36.24 -33.65
N SER A 336 14.88 35.89 -33.65
CA SER A 336 14.11 35.61 -32.42
C SER A 336 14.53 34.37 -31.70
N LEU A 337 15.26 33.45 -32.34
CA LEU A 337 15.89 32.26 -31.75
C LEU A 337 17.23 32.60 -31.07
N SER A 338 17.29 33.74 -30.38
CA SER A 338 18.45 34.12 -29.60
C SER A 338 18.67 33.16 -28.40
N PRO A 339 19.90 32.99 -27.92
CA PRO A 339 20.19 32.13 -26.75
C PRO A 339 19.37 32.53 -25.52
N LEU A 340 19.12 33.81 -25.33
CA LEU A 340 18.31 34.30 -24.20
C LEU A 340 16.85 33.86 -24.30
N ASN A 341 16.23 33.99 -25.48
CA ASN A 341 14.85 33.59 -25.73
C ASN A 341 14.70 32.06 -25.59
N LEU A 342 15.66 31.29 -26.09
CA LEU A 342 15.71 29.84 -25.91
C LEU A 342 15.84 29.45 -24.45
N LEU A 343 16.66 30.13 -23.67
CA LEU A 343 16.79 29.92 -22.25
C LEU A 343 15.45 30.21 -21.53
N PHE A 344 14.78 31.32 -21.82
CA PHE A 344 13.45 31.62 -21.25
C PHE A 344 12.43 30.56 -21.61
N TYR A 345 12.42 30.09 -22.86
CA TYR A 345 11.55 29.00 -23.29
C TYR A 345 11.78 27.72 -22.47
N LEU A 346 13.02 27.27 -22.29
CA LEU A 346 13.38 26.10 -21.53
C LEU A 346 12.99 26.24 -20.05
N LEU A 347 13.23 27.40 -19.44
CA LEU A 347 12.83 27.68 -18.07
C LEU A 347 11.30 27.70 -17.88
N MET A 348 10.57 28.22 -18.85
CA MET A 348 9.10 28.20 -18.83
C MET A 348 8.55 26.77 -18.76
N TRP A 349 9.10 25.84 -19.53
CA TRP A 349 8.71 24.44 -19.51
C TRP A 349 9.23 23.67 -18.28
N LEU A 350 10.28 24.16 -17.65
CA LEU A 350 10.79 23.60 -16.41
C LEU A 350 9.84 23.84 -15.23
N LEU A 351 9.15 24.99 -15.18
CA LEU A 351 8.27 25.37 -14.08
C LEU A 351 7.15 24.34 -13.79
N PRO A 352 6.32 23.90 -14.76
CA PRO A 352 5.28 22.90 -14.47
C PRO A 352 5.85 21.57 -14.02
N VAL A 353 6.99 21.12 -14.53
CA VAL A 353 7.67 19.91 -14.07
C VAL A 353 8.18 20.09 -12.64
N TRP A 354 8.73 21.25 -12.30
CA TRP A 354 9.19 21.58 -10.96
C TRP A 354 8.04 21.59 -9.95
N PHE A 355 6.88 22.14 -10.30
CA PHE A 355 5.68 22.12 -9.45
C PHE A 355 5.14 20.69 -9.28
N LEU A 356 4.95 19.93 -10.36
CA LEU A 356 4.49 18.54 -10.31
C LEU A 356 5.38 17.67 -9.42
N SER A 357 6.68 17.75 -9.61
CA SER A 357 7.64 16.98 -8.81
C SER A 357 7.67 17.41 -7.34
N GLY A 358 7.36 18.68 -7.06
CA GLY A 358 7.32 19.24 -5.72
C GLY A 358 6.06 18.88 -4.93
N TRP A 359 4.92 18.65 -5.60
CA TRP A 359 3.63 18.41 -4.96
C TRP A 359 3.25 16.93 -4.83
N VAL A 360 4.06 16.04 -5.37
CA VAL A 360 3.81 14.60 -5.39
C VAL A 360 3.54 14.00 -4.00
N HIS A 361 4.13 14.55 -2.95
CA HIS A 361 4.04 14.08 -1.57
C HIS A 361 2.84 14.66 -0.78
N ARG A 362 2.03 15.54 -1.38
CA ARG A 362 0.86 16.14 -0.72
C ARG A 362 -0.39 15.30 -0.97
N TYR A 363 -0.74 14.40 -0.04
CA TYR A 363 -1.92 13.53 -0.06
C TYR A 363 -2.39 13.19 1.35
#